data_d8e3f8d8946fb867fee46b2ae9e34e39
#
_entry.id   d8e3f8d8946fb867fee46b2ae9e34e39
#
_cell.length_a   1.000
_cell.length_b   1.000
_cell.length_c   1.000
_cell.angle_alpha   90.00
_cell.angle_beta   90.00
_cell.angle_gamma   90.00
#
_symmetry.space_group_name_H-M   'P 1'
#
loop_
_entity.id
_entity.type
_entity.pdbx_description
1 polymer ?
#
loop_
_entity_poly.entity_id
_entity_poly.type
_entity_poly.pdbx_seq_one_letter_code
_entity_poly.pdbx_strand_id
1 'polypeptide(L)'
;MNILGIDPGTKNCGYAIINGEKNKMSLVEAGLIKIKESKLQHQMAEFNEGFNLILQNHKIDSVAIEDMFYAYNPKSVIKLAQFRGAISFKIIQELGNFAEYTPLQVKKTLTGNGKADKIQVAFKIGRAHV
;
A
#
# COMPACT_ATOMS: atom_id res chain seq x y z
N MET A 1 -9.72 3.63 14.14
CA MET A 1 -8.35 3.79 13.64
C MET A 1 -8.27 3.38 12.18
N ASN A 2 -7.83 4.27 11.35
CA ASN A 2 -7.69 3.99 9.92
C ASN A 2 -6.27 3.59 9.57
N ILE A 3 -6.14 2.44 8.95
CA ILE A 3 -4.86 1.90 8.51
C ILE A 3 -4.84 1.92 6.98
N LEU A 4 -3.84 2.58 6.42
CA LEU A 4 -3.64 2.60 4.98
C LEU A 4 -2.61 1.54 4.62
N GLY A 5 -3.00 0.61 3.79
CA GLY A 5 -2.08 -0.38 3.27
C GLY A 5 -1.71 -0.02 1.84
N ILE A 6 -0.45 -0.21 1.49
CA ILE A 6 0.08 0.13 0.18
C ILE A 6 0.85 -1.05 -0.40
N ASP A 7 0.54 -1.35 -1.65
CA ASP A 7 1.27 -2.33 -2.45
C ASP A 7 1.98 -1.59 -3.57
N PRO A 8 3.27 -1.28 -3.40
CA PRO A 8 3.99 -0.48 -4.39
C PRO A 8 4.16 -1.21 -5.71
N GLY A 9 3.79 -0.56 -6.78
CA GLY A 9 4.02 -1.06 -8.12
C GLY A 9 4.33 0.10 -9.05
N THR A 10 5.14 -0.13 -10.04
CA THR A 10 5.59 0.93 -10.95
C THR A 10 4.57 1.28 -12.02
N LYS A 11 3.52 0.50 -12.14
CA LYS A 11 2.41 0.81 -13.07
C LYS A 11 1.14 1.10 -12.32
N ASN A 12 0.94 0.40 -11.23
CA ASN A 12 -0.20 0.61 -10.37
C ASN A 12 0.28 0.50 -8.94
N CYS A 13 0.06 1.52 -8.18
CA CYS A 13 0.31 1.47 -6.76
C CYS A 13 -1.03 1.24 -6.09
N GLY A 14 -1.21 0.05 -5.58
CA GLY A 14 -2.48 -0.29 -4.97
C GLY A 14 -2.56 0.16 -3.53
N TYR A 15 -3.78 0.45 -3.08
CA TYR A 15 -3.98 0.81 -1.69
C TYR A 15 -5.33 0.34 -1.17
N ALA A 16 -5.40 0.21 0.14
CA ALA A 16 -6.66 -0.02 0.82
C ALA A 16 -6.64 0.68 2.17
N ILE A 17 -7.78 1.22 2.57
CA ILE A 17 -7.94 1.82 3.89
C ILE A 17 -8.88 0.94 4.68
N ILE A 18 -8.42 0.51 5.84
CA ILE A 18 -9.17 -0.35 6.72
C ILE A 18 -9.38 0.37 8.04
N ASN A 19 -10.60 0.35 8.51
CA ASN A 19 -10.90 0.86 9.84
C ASN A 19 -10.98 -0.30 10.80
N GLY A 20 -10.20 -0.23 11.86
CA GLY A 20 -10.21 -1.24 12.92
C GLY A 20 -10.63 -0.64 14.23
N GLU A 21 -11.67 -1.19 14.82
CA GLU A 21 -12.14 -0.81 16.15
C GLU A 21 -12.61 -2.05 16.89
N LYS A 22 -12.11 -2.25 18.11
CA LYS A 22 -12.59 -3.31 19.01
C LYS A 22 -12.85 -4.64 18.34
N ASN A 23 -11.94 -5.25 17.73
CA ASN A 23 -12.11 -6.55 17.07
C ASN A 23 -12.95 -6.52 15.79
N LYS A 24 -13.34 -5.36 15.32
CA LYS A 24 -14.02 -5.24 14.04
C LYS A 24 -13.13 -4.54 13.05
N MET A 25 -13.02 -5.10 11.87
CA MET A 25 -12.30 -4.47 10.77
C MET A 25 -13.26 -4.31 9.61
N SER A 26 -13.26 -3.13 9.03
CA SER A 26 -14.09 -2.85 7.87
C SER A 26 -13.28 -2.15 6.80
N LEU A 27 -13.61 -2.44 5.56
CA LEU A 27 -12.97 -1.78 4.43
C LEU A 27 -13.62 -0.42 4.23
N VAL A 28 -12.81 0.63 4.25
CA VAL A 28 -13.27 1.98 4.00
C VAL A 28 -13.19 2.29 2.52
N GLU A 29 -12.06 1.99 1.92
CA GLU A 29 -11.85 2.28 0.50
C GLU A 29 -10.69 1.44 -0.01
N ALA A 30 -10.72 1.08 -1.27
CA ALA A 30 -9.59 0.44 -1.93
C ALA A 30 -9.52 0.95 -3.36
N GLY A 31 -8.32 1.04 -3.88
CA GLY A 31 -8.15 1.55 -5.23
C GLY A 31 -6.73 1.43 -5.73
N LEU A 32 -6.48 2.07 -6.85
CA LEU A 32 -5.18 2.09 -7.49
C LEU A 32 -4.77 3.52 -7.77
N ILE A 33 -3.53 3.82 -7.44
CA ILE A 33 -2.89 5.04 -7.93
C ILE A 33 -2.21 4.62 -9.22
N LYS A 34 -2.76 5.05 -10.34
CA LYS A 34 -2.22 4.67 -11.65
C LYS A 34 -0.97 5.45 -11.96
N ILE A 35 0.05 4.72 -12.35
CA ILE A 35 1.34 5.29 -12.72
C ILE A 35 1.51 5.11 -14.22
N LYS A 36 1.35 6.19 -14.95
CA LYS A 36 1.43 6.15 -16.42
C LYS A 36 2.82 6.45 -16.95
N GLU A 37 3.59 7.17 -16.18
CA GLU A 37 4.92 7.60 -16.58
C GLU A 37 5.95 6.49 -16.45
N SER A 38 7.04 6.62 -17.17
CA SER A 38 8.10 5.62 -17.14
C SER A 38 9.33 6.06 -16.35
N LYS A 39 9.54 7.35 -16.21
CA LYS A 39 10.69 7.86 -15.46
C LYS A 39 10.33 8.02 -14.00
N LEU A 40 11.24 7.64 -13.13
CA LEU A 40 11.02 7.66 -11.70
C LEU A 40 10.53 9.03 -11.21
N GLN A 41 11.16 10.10 -11.66
CA GLN A 41 10.79 11.45 -11.22
C GLN A 41 9.33 11.78 -11.55
N HIS A 42 8.85 11.33 -12.69
CA HIS A 42 7.46 11.55 -13.09
C HIS A 42 6.50 10.59 -12.41
N GLN A 43 6.93 9.38 -12.17
CA GLN A 43 6.16 8.40 -11.41
C GLN A 43 5.92 8.91 -9.99
N MET A 44 6.93 9.52 -9.40
CA MET A 44 6.80 10.06 -8.05
C MET A 44 5.84 11.23 -8.00
N ALA A 45 5.80 12.05 -9.04
CA ALA A 45 4.83 13.13 -9.11
C ALA A 45 3.40 12.58 -9.16
N GLU A 46 3.19 11.53 -9.93
CA GLU A 46 1.89 10.88 -10.00
C GLU A 46 1.51 10.24 -8.68
N PHE A 47 2.44 9.54 -8.05
CA PHE A 47 2.19 8.95 -6.75
C PHE A 47 1.84 10.03 -5.72
N ASN A 48 2.61 11.09 -5.70
CA ASN A 48 2.43 12.19 -4.76
C ASN A 48 1.03 12.79 -4.87
N GLU A 49 0.56 12.99 -6.09
CA GLU A 49 -0.76 13.53 -6.33
C GLU A 49 -1.85 12.60 -5.80
N GLY A 50 -1.76 11.32 -6.12
CA GLY A 50 -2.74 10.33 -5.66
C GLY A 50 -2.70 10.14 -4.15
N PHE A 51 -1.52 10.09 -3.59
CA PHE A 51 -1.35 9.92 -2.16
C PHE A 51 -1.90 11.12 -1.38
N ASN A 52 -1.65 12.32 -1.86
CA ASN A 52 -2.17 13.52 -1.24
C ASN A 52 -3.71 13.55 -1.25
N LEU A 53 -4.32 13.06 -2.31
CA LEU A 53 -5.77 12.96 -2.36
C LEU A 53 -6.31 12.02 -1.29
N ILE A 54 -5.62 10.90 -1.09
CA ILE A 54 -6.01 9.96 -0.04
C ILE A 54 -5.95 10.64 1.33
N LEU A 55 -4.86 11.36 1.59
CA LEU A 55 -4.67 12.03 2.88
C LEU A 55 -5.65 13.19 3.09
N GLN A 56 -6.09 13.83 2.01
CA GLN A 56 -7.07 14.90 2.10
C GLN A 56 -8.47 14.37 2.43
N ASN A 57 -8.78 13.18 1.93
CA ASN A 57 -10.12 12.61 2.07
C ASN A 57 -10.29 11.70 3.28
N HIS A 58 -9.20 11.28 3.87
CA HIS A 58 -9.25 10.33 4.98
C HIS A 58 -8.20 10.68 6.03
N LYS A 59 -8.59 10.52 7.28
CA LYS A 59 -7.63 10.61 8.36
C LYS A 59 -6.94 9.26 8.48
N ILE A 60 -5.64 9.23 8.23
CA ILE A 60 -4.86 8.00 8.28
C ILE A 60 -4.04 7.99 9.58
N ASP A 61 -4.21 6.95 10.37
CA ASP A 61 -3.53 6.81 11.65
C ASP A 61 -2.24 6.02 11.55
N SER A 62 -2.20 5.04 10.66
CA SER A 62 -0.96 4.30 10.42
C SER A 62 -0.92 3.76 9.00
N VAL A 63 0.28 3.43 8.56
CA VAL A 63 0.50 2.93 7.20
C VAL A 63 1.25 1.62 7.26
N ALA A 64 0.85 0.69 6.42
CA ALA A 64 1.55 -0.56 6.21
C ALA A 64 1.93 -0.65 4.75
N ILE A 65 3.18 -1.00 4.47
CA ILE A 65 3.67 -1.19 3.11
C ILE A 65 4.00 -2.65 2.93
N GLU A 66 3.48 -3.26 1.88
CA GLU A 66 3.83 -4.62 1.54
C GLU A 66 5.30 -4.66 1.13
N ASP A 67 6.01 -5.63 1.69
CA ASP A 67 7.42 -5.77 1.42
C ASP A 67 7.66 -6.21 -0.02
N MET A 68 8.85 -5.87 -0.53
CA MET A 68 9.21 -6.20 -1.88
C MET A 68 9.53 -7.66 -2.04
N PHE A 69 9.02 -8.24 -3.11
CA PHE A 69 9.44 -9.55 -3.51
C PHE A 69 10.50 -9.41 -4.56
N TYR A 70 11.47 -10.27 -4.50
CA TYR A 70 12.40 -10.32 -5.56
C TYR A 70 11.67 -10.72 -6.79
N ALA A 71 11.80 -9.92 -7.73
CA ALA A 71 11.18 -10.13 -8.96
C ALA A 71 12.06 -10.95 -9.87
N TYR A 72 11.60 -11.10 -11.04
CA TYR A 72 12.04 -11.97 -12.04
C TYR A 72 13.32 -11.56 -12.73
N ASN A 73 13.63 -10.29 -12.77
CA ASN A 73 14.90 -9.86 -13.35
C ASN A 73 15.46 -8.64 -12.60
N PRO A 74 16.79 -8.45 -12.65
CA PRO A 74 17.45 -7.40 -11.87
C PRO A 74 16.95 -5.98 -12.18
N LYS A 75 16.64 -5.70 -13.43
CA LYS A 75 16.16 -4.36 -13.82
C LYS A 75 14.85 -4.03 -13.15
N SER A 76 13.93 -4.98 -13.14
CA SER A 76 12.63 -4.79 -12.51
C SER A 76 12.75 -4.63 -11.02
N VAL A 77 13.63 -5.41 -10.39
CA VAL A 77 13.88 -5.31 -8.96
C VAL A 77 14.42 -3.93 -8.59
N ILE A 78 15.42 -3.45 -9.36
CA ILE A 78 16.04 -2.17 -9.10
C ILE A 78 15.01 -1.03 -9.23
N LYS A 79 14.22 -1.04 -10.29
CA LYS A 79 13.20 -0.03 -10.51
C LYS A 79 12.17 -0.01 -9.40
N LEU A 80 11.71 -1.18 -9.02
CA LEU A 80 10.72 -1.31 -7.97
C LEU A 80 11.29 -0.86 -6.62
N ALA A 81 12.55 -1.20 -6.35
CA ALA A 81 13.21 -0.77 -5.12
C ALA A 81 13.33 0.75 -5.05
N GLN A 82 13.70 1.39 -6.15
CA GLN A 82 13.79 2.84 -6.20
C GLN A 82 12.43 3.48 -5.95
N PHE A 83 11.40 2.96 -6.61
CA PHE A 83 10.05 3.47 -6.46
C PHE A 83 9.57 3.30 -5.02
N ARG A 84 9.77 2.11 -4.47
CA ARG A 84 9.36 1.81 -3.09
C ARG A 84 10.11 2.68 -2.07
N GLY A 85 11.40 2.90 -2.27
CA GLY A 85 12.17 3.76 -1.39
C GLY A 85 11.66 5.20 -1.41
N ALA A 86 11.35 5.70 -2.60
CA ALA A 86 10.85 7.06 -2.74
C ALA A 86 9.49 7.25 -2.09
N ILE A 87 8.56 6.32 -2.29
CA ILE A 87 7.25 6.44 -1.66
C ILE A 87 7.34 6.26 -0.15
N SER A 88 8.28 5.45 0.32
CA SER A 88 8.52 5.27 1.76
C SER A 88 8.94 6.58 2.39
N PHE A 89 9.80 7.33 1.73
CA PHE A 89 10.22 8.63 2.20
C PHE A 89 9.03 9.60 2.28
N LYS A 90 8.19 9.61 1.27
CA LYS A 90 7.00 10.45 1.28
C LYS A 90 6.09 10.11 2.46
N ILE A 91 5.91 8.84 2.73
CA ILE A 91 5.07 8.39 3.83
C ILE A 91 5.66 8.84 5.17
N ILE A 92 6.96 8.68 5.35
CA ILE A 92 7.62 9.12 6.57
C ILE A 92 7.48 10.63 6.75
N GLN A 93 7.63 11.37 5.66
CA GLN A 93 7.52 12.83 5.70
C GLN A 93 6.11 13.28 6.12
N GLU A 94 5.09 12.62 5.63
CA GLU A 94 3.71 13.02 5.92
C GLU A 94 3.16 12.42 7.21
N LEU A 95 3.53 11.20 7.55
CA LEU A 95 2.90 10.45 8.64
C LEU A 95 3.87 9.98 9.72
N GLY A 96 5.15 10.16 9.51
CA GLY A 96 6.15 9.88 10.55
C GLY A 96 6.74 8.48 10.52
N ASN A 97 5.98 7.48 10.20
CA ASN A 97 6.47 6.11 10.15
C ASN A 97 5.54 5.21 9.33
N PHE A 98 5.99 4.00 9.10
CA PHE A 98 5.17 2.96 8.51
C PHE A 98 5.66 1.61 8.99
N ALA A 99 4.80 0.58 8.85
CA ALA A 99 5.18 -0.80 9.14
C ALA A 99 5.35 -1.55 7.82
N GLU A 100 6.21 -2.53 7.80
CA GLU A 100 6.43 -3.36 6.63
C GLU A 100 5.88 -4.74 6.87
N TYR A 101 5.20 -5.29 5.87
CA TYR A 101 4.62 -6.63 5.97
C TYR A 101 4.93 -7.43 4.73
N THR A 102 5.33 -8.67 4.92
CA THR A 102 5.40 -9.60 3.80
C THR A 102 4.00 -10.09 3.50
N PRO A 103 3.73 -10.55 2.28
CA PRO A 103 2.44 -11.16 1.98
C PRO A 103 2.08 -12.28 2.94
N LEU A 104 3.06 -13.04 3.35
CA LEU A 104 2.84 -14.14 4.29
C LEU A 104 2.44 -13.63 5.67
N GLN A 105 3.08 -12.57 6.15
CA GLN A 105 2.72 -11.97 7.43
C GLN A 105 1.30 -11.42 7.42
N VAL A 106 0.95 -10.74 6.33
CA VAL A 106 -0.40 -10.23 6.17
C VAL A 106 -1.39 -11.39 6.23
N LYS A 107 -1.08 -12.45 5.51
CA LYS A 107 -1.92 -13.63 5.50
C LYS A 107 -2.11 -14.22 6.89
N LYS A 108 -1.03 -14.36 7.63
CA LYS A 108 -1.11 -14.91 8.98
C LYS A 108 -1.88 -14.02 9.94
N THR A 109 -1.67 -12.73 9.85
CA THR A 109 -2.27 -11.78 10.77
C THR A 109 -3.78 -11.66 10.56
N LEU A 110 -4.19 -11.68 9.31
CA LEU A 110 -5.59 -11.42 8.97
C LEU A 110 -6.43 -12.66 8.81
N THR A 111 -5.80 -13.78 8.59
CA THR A 111 -6.53 -14.94 8.26
C THR A 111 -6.69 -15.90 9.35
N GLY A 112 -6.79 -15.63 10.47
CA GLY A 112 -7.14 -16.63 11.43
C GLY A 112 -8.17 -17.60 10.87
N ASN A 113 -8.86 -17.24 9.81
CA ASN A 113 -9.82 -18.11 9.16
C ASN A 113 -10.06 -17.63 7.73
N GLY A 114 -10.80 -18.41 6.96
CA GLY A 114 -11.05 -18.11 5.57
C GLY A 114 -11.82 -16.82 5.29
N LYS A 115 -12.54 -16.32 6.26
CA LYS A 115 -13.28 -15.08 6.07
C LYS A 115 -12.35 -13.88 5.99
N ALA A 116 -11.15 -14.03 6.43
CA ALA A 116 -10.20 -12.97 6.41
C ALA A 116 -9.66 -12.72 5.00
N ASP A 117 -10.01 -13.57 4.04
CA ASP A 117 -9.51 -13.41 2.69
C ASP A 117 -9.79 -12.05 2.09
N LYS A 118 -10.98 -11.53 2.30
CA LYS A 118 -11.33 -10.22 1.78
C LYS A 118 -10.50 -9.13 2.41
N ILE A 119 -10.37 -9.17 3.72
CA ILE A 119 -9.58 -8.20 4.45
C ILE A 119 -8.12 -8.36 4.08
N GLN A 120 -7.68 -9.58 3.93
CA GLN A 120 -6.33 -9.87 3.51
C GLN A 120 -6.05 -9.29 2.15
N VAL A 121 -6.98 -9.46 1.23
CA VAL A 121 -6.84 -8.93 -0.10
C VAL A 121 -6.87 -7.40 -0.09
N ALA A 122 -7.73 -6.82 0.69
CA ALA A 122 -7.77 -5.39 0.85
C ALA A 122 -6.47 -4.89 1.42
N PHE A 123 -5.95 -5.64 2.37
CA PHE A 123 -4.73 -5.29 3.01
C PHE A 123 -3.58 -5.56 2.11
N LYS A 124 -3.67 -6.53 1.31
CA LYS A 124 -2.76 -6.75 0.29
C LYS A 124 -2.96 -5.73 -0.75
N ILE A 125 -3.76 -4.90 -0.57
CA ILE A 125 -3.79 -3.77 -0.97
C ILE A 125 -3.74 -3.47 -2.21
N GLY A 126 -4.24 -2.98 -2.37
CA GLY A 126 -4.11 -2.70 -3.43
C GLY A 126 -4.66 -3.43 -4.32
N ARG A 127 -5.02 -4.34 -3.95
CA ARG A 127 -5.60 -5.07 -4.85
C ARG A 127 -6.94 -4.72 -4.75
N ALA A 128 -7.42 -3.80 -4.62
CA ALA A 128 -8.76 -3.35 -4.75
C ALA A 128 -9.74 -4.42 -5.02
N HIS A 129 -9.39 -5.55 -4.69
CA HIS A 129 -10.21 -6.60 -5.08
C HIS A 129 -10.61 -7.30 -3.88
N VAL A 130 -11.04 -6.74 -3.08
CA VAL A 130 -11.52 -7.31 -1.90
C VAL A 130 -12.80 -8.00 -2.14
#